data_77b6c8d12782a6e2de52d7b32ab3eb49
#
_entry.id   77b6c8d12782a6e2de52d7b32ab3eb49
#
_cell.length_a   1.000
_cell.length_b   1.000
_cell.length_c   1.000
_cell.angle_alpha   90.00
_cell.angle_beta   90.00
_cell.angle_gamma   90.00
#
_symmetry.space_group_name_H-M   'P 1'
#
loop_
_entity.id
_entity.type
_entity.pdbx_description
1 polymer ?
#
loop_
_entity_poly.entity_id
_entity_poly.type
_entity_poly.pdbx_seq_one_letter_code
_entity_poly.pdbx_strand_id
1 'polypeptide(L)'
;VELWQDSHSESTPELCSRIWLGSSSDVAEVNLDDAHSQEEAISLIGMIPWILVRCSDWKMIPLENLVSISKGSGTKISVAIDKIIDLNGAAFALEHGVDALLLPASNGELWDAAIAIASKKDSFNKNYSTSIEIDTAKIFSIDSSGVGERVCIDLIERLEIGEGMVIGSNASLLALVHGETLESHFVPTRPFRVNAGSIHSYVLMSDNSTKYLSELVAGDEVAVISSSGNLRKCIIGRLKIERRPFLIIRFKTKNEEVGQIILQQAETVRLIDKHGKALSVTDLKINDEIMIRHQNQMRHIGNALEGEMNEK
;
A
#
# COMPACT_ATOMS: atom_id res chain seq x y z
N VAL A 1 3.22 17.22 -5.20
CA VAL A 1 2.26 18.29 -4.89
C VAL A 1 2.99 19.47 -4.27
N GLU A 2 2.71 20.69 -4.72
CA GLU A 2 3.28 21.91 -4.15
C GLU A 2 2.58 22.24 -2.81
N LEU A 3 3.31 22.82 -1.85
CA LEU A 3 2.73 23.31 -0.59
C LEU A 3 2.76 24.82 -0.59
N TRP A 4 1.58 25.42 -0.40
CA TRP A 4 1.39 26.86 -0.32
C TRP A 4 0.98 27.26 1.10
N GLN A 5 1.39 28.44 1.52
CA GLN A 5 1.02 29.02 2.80
C GLN A 5 -0.04 30.11 2.62
N ASP A 6 -1.13 30.02 3.39
CA ASP A 6 -2.17 31.04 3.43
C ASP A 6 -1.77 32.16 4.41
N SER A 7 -1.73 33.39 3.89
CA SER A 7 -1.40 34.64 4.61
C SER A 7 0.00 34.74 5.26
N HIS A 8 0.30 35.90 5.78
CA HIS A 8 1.59 36.24 6.39
C HIS A 8 1.77 35.59 7.76
N SER A 9 2.85 34.83 7.94
CA SER A 9 3.40 34.44 9.22
C SER A 9 4.87 34.81 9.28
N GLU A 10 5.40 35.09 10.47
CA GLU A 10 6.82 35.41 10.71
C GLU A 10 7.75 34.21 10.40
N SER A 11 7.21 33.00 10.30
CA SER A 11 7.95 31.79 9.92
C SER A 11 7.29 31.10 8.74
N THR A 12 8.04 30.95 7.64
CA THR A 12 7.65 30.16 6.47
C THR A 12 8.35 28.82 6.54
N PRO A 13 7.64 27.66 6.45
CA PRO A 13 8.26 26.36 6.39
C PRO A 13 9.21 26.22 5.18
N GLU A 14 10.32 25.50 5.33
CA GLU A 14 11.35 25.33 4.29
C GLU A 14 10.80 24.78 2.96
N LEU A 15 9.74 24.00 3.00
CA LEU A 15 9.11 23.37 1.83
C LEU A 15 7.94 24.16 1.25
N CYS A 16 7.70 25.40 1.71
CA CYS A 16 6.67 26.28 1.15
C CYS A 16 7.11 26.78 -0.24
N SER A 17 6.33 26.40 -1.27
CA SER A 17 6.59 26.83 -2.65
C SER A 17 6.04 28.20 -2.97
N ARG A 18 4.98 28.63 -2.24
CA ARG A 18 4.28 29.89 -2.49
C ARG A 18 3.57 30.40 -1.24
N ILE A 19 3.58 31.71 -1.03
CA ILE A 19 2.74 32.39 -0.02
C ILE A 19 1.58 33.04 -0.75
N TRP A 20 0.36 32.69 -0.36
CA TRP A 20 -0.86 33.27 -0.91
C TRP A 20 -1.27 34.52 -0.13
N LEU A 21 -1.42 35.65 -0.81
CA LEU A 21 -1.70 36.95 -0.23
C LEU A 21 -3.11 37.47 -0.58
N GLY A 22 -4.00 36.57 -1.04
CA GLY A 22 -5.39 36.91 -1.38
C GLY A 22 -5.59 37.34 -2.85
N SER A 23 -4.53 37.63 -3.60
CA SER A 23 -4.64 37.93 -5.05
C SER A 23 -3.34 37.70 -5.80
N SER A 24 -3.43 37.27 -7.05
CA SER A 24 -2.30 37.16 -7.98
C SER A 24 -2.83 37.13 -9.43
N SER A 25 -2.04 37.62 -10.39
CA SER A 25 -2.43 37.65 -11.79
C SER A 25 -2.50 36.27 -12.46
N ASP A 26 -1.91 35.25 -11.84
CA ASP A 26 -1.83 33.87 -12.32
C ASP A 26 -2.72 32.89 -11.55
N VAL A 27 -3.49 33.36 -10.55
CA VAL A 27 -4.36 32.52 -9.72
C VAL A 27 -5.76 33.13 -9.64
N ALA A 28 -6.76 32.35 -10.00
CA ALA A 28 -8.16 32.66 -9.69
C ALA A 28 -8.60 31.89 -8.44
N GLU A 29 -9.11 32.60 -7.43
CA GLU A 29 -9.69 31.97 -6.24
C GLU A 29 -11.19 31.80 -6.44
N VAL A 30 -11.71 30.58 -6.19
CA VAL A 30 -13.12 30.21 -6.35
C VAL A 30 -13.59 29.49 -5.10
N ASN A 31 -14.76 29.90 -4.57
CA ASN A 31 -15.41 29.19 -3.48
C ASN A 31 -16.33 28.12 -4.06
N LEU A 32 -16.00 26.85 -3.82
CA LEU A 32 -16.69 25.70 -4.43
C LEU A 32 -17.85 25.21 -3.55
N ASP A 33 -18.85 26.09 -3.31
CA ASP A 33 -19.93 25.80 -2.37
C ASP A 33 -21.21 25.29 -3.05
N ASP A 34 -21.41 25.58 -4.34
CA ASP A 34 -22.58 25.19 -5.12
C ASP A 34 -22.25 24.82 -6.58
N ALA A 35 -23.28 24.47 -7.36
CA ALA A 35 -23.12 24.10 -8.76
C ALA A 35 -22.70 25.28 -9.64
N HIS A 36 -23.10 26.51 -9.32
CA HIS A 36 -22.76 27.69 -10.09
C HIS A 36 -21.27 28.03 -9.95
N SER A 37 -20.74 27.98 -8.73
CA SER A 37 -19.32 28.17 -8.49
C SER A 37 -18.46 27.07 -9.10
N GLN A 38 -18.96 25.85 -9.23
CA GLN A 38 -18.28 24.80 -9.99
C GLN A 38 -18.24 25.13 -11.50
N GLU A 39 -19.33 25.63 -12.10
CA GLU A 39 -19.38 26.08 -13.49
C GLU A 39 -18.41 27.25 -13.74
N GLU A 40 -18.33 28.19 -12.80
CA GLU A 40 -17.37 29.29 -12.84
C GLU A 40 -15.92 28.75 -12.87
N ALA A 41 -15.57 27.87 -11.93
CA ALA A 41 -14.25 27.24 -11.88
C ALA A 41 -13.91 26.49 -13.18
N ILE A 42 -14.86 25.75 -13.74
CA ILE A 42 -14.70 25.03 -15.01
C ILE A 42 -14.44 26.01 -16.16
N SER A 43 -15.12 27.15 -16.20
CA SER A 43 -14.96 28.14 -17.27
C SER A 43 -13.56 28.78 -17.29
N LEU A 44 -12.86 28.79 -16.18
CA LEU A 44 -11.49 29.31 -16.03
C LEU A 44 -10.41 28.33 -16.47
N ILE A 45 -10.73 27.03 -16.62
CA ILE A 45 -9.78 26.02 -17.05
C ILE A 45 -9.32 26.29 -18.48
N GLY A 46 -8.01 26.34 -18.69
CA GLY A 46 -7.37 26.72 -19.96
C GLY A 46 -7.19 28.23 -20.16
N MET A 47 -7.77 29.05 -19.28
CA MET A 47 -7.66 30.52 -19.36
C MET A 47 -6.66 31.10 -18.37
N ILE A 48 -6.42 30.42 -17.24
CA ILE A 48 -5.55 30.88 -16.17
C ILE A 48 -4.60 29.76 -15.72
N PRO A 49 -3.35 30.06 -15.30
CA PRO A 49 -2.40 29.05 -14.85
C PRO A 49 -2.85 28.27 -13.62
N TRP A 50 -3.52 28.92 -12.65
CA TRP A 50 -3.93 28.30 -11.40
C TRP A 50 -5.36 28.64 -11.02
N ILE A 51 -6.08 27.64 -10.53
CA ILE A 51 -7.37 27.83 -9.83
C ILE A 51 -7.15 27.39 -8.38
N LEU A 52 -7.34 28.33 -7.44
CA LEU A 52 -7.35 28.05 -6.03
C LEU A 52 -8.79 27.83 -5.55
N VAL A 53 -9.06 26.63 -5.09
CA VAL A 53 -10.39 26.23 -4.61
C VAL A 53 -10.45 26.37 -3.09
N ARG A 54 -11.49 27.06 -2.61
CA ARG A 54 -11.92 27.02 -1.20
C ARG A 54 -13.29 26.35 -1.10
N CYS A 55 -13.54 25.63 -0.02
CA CYS A 55 -14.84 25.06 0.32
C CYS A 55 -15.21 25.45 1.74
N SER A 56 -16.41 25.95 1.95
CA SER A 56 -16.94 26.20 3.31
C SER A 56 -17.20 24.88 4.03
N ASP A 57 -17.57 23.85 3.27
CA ASP A 57 -17.69 22.46 3.71
C ASP A 57 -17.01 21.57 2.69
N TRP A 58 -16.20 20.60 3.15
CA TRP A 58 -15.41 19.76 2.27
C TRP A 58 -16.26 18.96 1.29
N LYS A 59 -16.02 19.14 -0.01
CA LYS A 59 -16.76 18.48 -1.10
C LYS A 59 -15.81 17.82 -2.08
N MET A 60 -15.76 16.49 -2.05
CA MET A 60 -14.85 15.70 -2.87
C MET A 60 -15.24 15.67 -4.35
N ILE A 61 -16.52 15.42 -4.66
CA ILE A 61 -16.98 15.23 -6.04
C ILE A 61 -16.74 16.46 -6.94
N PRO A 62 -17.06 17.70 -6.51
CA PRO A 62 -16.74 18.89 -7.31
C PRO A 62 -15.25 19.08 -7.57
N LEU A 63 -14.40 18.77 -6.58
CA LEU A 63 -12.95 18.81 -6.74
C LEU A 63 -12.44 17.77 -7.75
N GLU A 64 -12.95 16.55 -7.69
CA GLU A 64 -12.64 15.50 -8.67
C GLU A 64 -13.03 15.90 -10.09
N ASN A 65 -14.18 16.56 -10.28
CA ASN A 65 -14.59 17.07 -11.56
C ASN A 65 -13.58 18.09 -12.11
N LEU A 66 -13.12 19.04 -11.28
CA LEU A 66 -12.11 20.03 -11.67
C LEU A 66 -10.78 19.38 -12.02
N VAL A 67 -10.29 18.45 -11.21
CA VAL A 67 -9.05 17.69 -11.47
C VAL A 67 -9.14 16.92 -12.78
N SER A 68 -10.30 16.33 -13.07
CA SER A 68 -10.51 15.58 -14.32
C SER A 68 -10.48 16.49 -15.55
N ILE A 69 -11.16 17.62 -15.50
CA ILE A 69 -11.30 18.55 -16.65
C ILE A 69 -10.01 19.34 -16.88
N SER A 70 -9.26 19.66 -15.83
CA SER A 70 -8.00 20.43 -15.94
C SER A 70 -6.87 19.65 -16.63
N LYS A 71 -6.97 18.32 -16.74
CA LYS A 71 -5.95 17.48 -17.38
C LYS A 71 -5.68 17.92 -18.82
N GLY A 72 -4.42 18.25 -19.10
CA GLY A 72 -3.98 18.66 -20.44
C GLY A 72 -4.36 20.10 -20.85
N SER A 73 -5.08 20.85 -20.00
CA SER A 73 -5.47 22.24 -20.25
C SER A 73 -4.34 23.27 -20.00
N GLY A 74 -3.32 22.88 -19.24
CA GLY A 74 -2.29 23.79 -18.72
C GLY A 74 -2.66 24.51 -17.43
N THR A 75 -3.92 24.42 -16.99
CA THR A 75 -4.37 24.96 -15.69
C THR A 75 -4.11 23.94 -14.58
N LYS A 76 -3.50 24.39 -13.50
CA LYS A 76 -3.24 23.62 -12.27
C LYS A 76 -4.30 23.93 -11.21
N ILE A 77 -4.63 22.94 -10.39
CA ILE A 77 -5.60 23.07 -9.30
C ILE A 77 -4.87 23.11 -7.94
N SER A 78 -5.13 24.13 -7.18
CA SER A 78 -4.77 24.24 -5.75
C SER A 78 -6.02 24.18 -4.90
N VAL A 79 -5.95 23.65 -3.68
CA VAL A 79 -7.07 23.61 -2.75
C VAL A 79 -6.65 24.02 -1.34
N ALA A 80 -7.48 24.82 -0.68
CA ALA A 80 -7.30 25.19 0.72
C ALA A 80 -7.76 24.06 1.65
N ILE A 81 -6.90 23.67 2.59
CA ILE A 81 -7.12 22.59 3.54
C ILE A 81 -6.92 23.11 4.97
N ASP A 82 -7.93 22.94 5.80
CA ASP A 82 -7.90 23.33 7.21
C ASP A 82 -7.84 22.13 8.16
N LYS A 83 -8.14 20.91 7.69
CA LYS A 83 -8.22 19.70 8.51
C LYS A 83 -7.34 18.59 7.94
N ILE A 84 -6.64 17.87 8.83
CA ILE A 84 -5.75 16.73 8.46
C ILE A 84 -6.52 15.64 7.72
N ILE A 85 -7.78 15.37 8.08
CA ILE A 85 -8.59 14.32 7.46
C ILE A 85 -8.83 14.55 5.96
N ASP A 86 -8.84 15.81 5.51
CA ASP A 86 -9.14 16.18 4.13
C ASP A 86 -7.90 16.11 3.22
N LEU A 87 -6.68 16.06 3.80
CA LEU A 87 -5.42 16.07 3.06
C LEU A 87 -5.30 14.92 2.06
N ASN A 88 -5.59 13.69 2.48
CA ASN A 88 -5.50 12.52 1.60
C ASN A 88 -6.51 12.61 0.46
N GLY A 89 -7.74 13.05 0.75
CA GLY A 89 -8.77 13.26 -0.26
C GLY A 89 -8.30 14.20 -1.36
N ALA A 90 -7.77 15.37 -1.00
CA ALA A 90 -7.27 16.36 -1.94
C ALA A 90 -6.02 15.86 -2.69
N ALA A 91 -5.03 15.33 -1.96
CA ALA A 91 -3.76 14.92 -2.53
C ALA A 91 -3.89 13.76 -3.53
N PHE A 92 -4.90 12.89 -3.38
CA PHE A 92 -5.11 11.69 -4.20
C PHE A 92 -6.46 11.68 -4.93
N ALA A 93 -7.13 12.82 -5.07
CA ALA A 93 -8.36 12.94 -5.86
C ALA A 93 -8.17 12.34 -7.26
N LEU A 94 -8.95 11.31 -7.64
CA LEU A 94 -8.82 10.56 -8.90
C LEU A 94 -7.39 10.05 -9.16
N GLU A 95 -6.69 9.56 -8.13
CA GLU A 95 -5.31 9.06 -8.17
C GLU A 95 -4.24 10.13 -8.46
N HIS A 96 -4.56 11.17 -9.22
CA HIS A 96 -3.62 12.24 -9.58
C HIS A 96 -3.58 13.36 -8.52
N GLY A 97 -4.70 13.62 -7.86
CA GLY A 97 -4.86 14.67 -6.89
C GLY A 97 -4.71 16.08 -7.45
N VAL A 98 -4.74 17.05 -6.55
CA VAL A 98 -4.47 18.45 -6.88
C VAL A 98 -2.97 18.72 -7.06
N ASP A 99 -2.64 19.83 -7.70
CA ASP A 99 -1.24 20.24 -7.97
C ASP A 99 -0.62 20.96 -6.76
N ALA A 100 -1.43 21.63 -5.94
CA ALA A 100 -0.98 22.31 -4.72
C ALA A 100 -2.00 22.23 -3.60
N LEU A 101 -1.50 22.28 -2.34
CA LEU A 101 -2.28 22.37 -1.12
C LEU A 101 -1.98 23.72 -0.48
N LEU A 102 -3.01 24.54 -0.22
CA LEU A 102 -2.92 25.79 0.52
C LEU A 102 -3.24 25.52 1.99
N LEU A 103 -2.28 25.78 2.87
CA LEU A 103 -2.34 25.47 4.30
C LEU A 103 -2.29 26.73 5.15
N PRO A 104 -3.05 26.80 6.28
CA PRO A 104 -2.96 27.92 7.20
C PRO A 104 -1.56 27.99 7.84
N ALA A 105 -1.03 29.20 7.98
CA ALA A 105 0.30 29.44 8.50
C ALA A 105 0.52 28.95 9.94
N SER A 106 -0.54 28.90 10.75
CA SER A 106 -0.48 28.67 12.20
C SER A 106 -0.64 27.21 12.64
N ASN A 107 -0.85 26.26 11.70
CA ASN A 107 -1.14 24.86 12.04
C ASN A 107 0.05 23.94 11.70
N GLY A 108 1.01 23.81 12.63
CA GLY A 108 2.21 22.99 12.44
C GLY A 108 1.91 21.50 12.20
N GLU A 109 0.93 20.91 12.89
CA GLU A 109 0.55 19.51 12.72
C GLU A 109 0.01 19.23 11.31
N LEU A 110 -0.74 20.17 10.74
CA LEU A 110 -1.25 20.09 9.38
C LEU A 110 -0.11 20.19 8.35
N TRP A 111 0.88 21.03 8.60
CA TRP A 111 2.08 21.14 7.78
C TRP A 111 2.90 19.85 7.79
N ASP A 112 3.16 19.26 8.96
CA ASP A 112 3.90 18.00 9.09
C ASP A 112 3.19 16.88 8.34
N ALA A 113 1.87 16.78 8.45
CA ALA A 113 1.06 15.80 7.72
C ALA A 113 1.11 16.05 6.21
N ALA A 114 1.02 17.30 5.76
CA ALA A 114 1.07 17.66 4.33
C ALA A 114 2.46 17.38 3.73
N ILE A 115 3.54 17.65 4.45
CA ILE A 115 4.92 17.31 4.05
C ILE A 115 5.07 15.80 3.89
N ALA A 116 4.56 15.02 4.84
CA ALA A 116 4.58 13.56 4.75
C ALA A 116 3.80 13.04 3.52
N ILE A 117 2.64 13.64 3.21
CA ILE A 117 1.83 13.30 2.03
C ILE A 117 2.52 13.73 0.73
N ALA A 118 3.12 14.91 0.67
CA ALA A 118 3.88 15.38 -0.50
C ALA A 118 5.05 14.43 -0.81
N SER A 119 5.80 14.03 0.22
CA SER A 119 6.89 13.05 0.10
C SER A 119 6.39 11.67 -0.34
N LYS A 120 5.23 11.21 0.17
CA LYS A 120 4.57 9.97 -0.27
C LYS A 120 4.13 10.06 -1.73
N LYS A 121 3.56 11.18 -2.17
CA LYS A 121 3.11 11.38 -3.55
C LYS A 121 4.28 11.39 -4.55
N ASP A 122 5.40 11.99 -4.19
CA ASP A 122 6.62 11.96 -5.00
C ASP A 122 7.20 10.54 -5.08
N SER A 123 7.07 9.75 -4.01
CA SER A 123 7.42 8.33 -3.99
C SER A 123 6.38 7.47 -4.74
N PHE A 124 5.10 7.80 -4.70
CA PHE A 124 4.03 7.11 -5.45
C PHE A 124 4.24 7.26 -6.96
N ASN A 125 4.64 8.43 -7.43
CA ASN A 125 5.01 8.66 -8.82
C ASN A 125 6.36 8.02 -9.22
N LYS A 126 7.23 7.68 -8.25
CA LYS A 126 8.49 6.93 -8.43
C LYS A 126 8.34 5.43 -8.16
N ASN A 127 7.27 4.98 -7.50
CA ASN A 127 7.14 3.65 -6.87
C ASN A 127 6.42 2.58 -7.70
N TYR A 128 6.62 2.54 -9.02
CA TYR A 128 6.55 1.26 -9.70
C TYR A 128 7.98 0.79 -10.00
N SER A 129 8.79 0.53 -9.00
CA SER A 129 9.92 -0.44 -9.06
C SER A 129 10.86 -0.33 -7.87
N THR A 130 10.40 -0.62 -6.66
CA THR A 130 11.33 -1.22 -5.72
C THR A 130 11.24 -2.71 -5.98
N SER A 131 12.20 -3.29 -6.67
CA SER A 131 12.29 -4.74 -6.80
C SER A 131 12.99 -5.29 -5.58
N ILE A 132 12.44 -6.38 -5.02
CA ILE A 132 13.12 -7.17 -4.02
C ILE A 132 13.66 -8.44 -4.69
N GLU A 133 14.76 -8.93 -4.16
CA GLU A 133 15.32 -10.20 -4.62
C GLU A 133 14.41 -11.35 -4.17
N ILE A 134 13.95 -12.13 -5.14
CA ILE A 134 13.17 -13.36 -4.93
C ILE A 134 14.07 -14.53 -5.32
N ASP A 135 14.26 -15.44 -4.40
CA ASP A 135 14.96 -16.71 -4.61
C ASP A 135 13.97 -17.88 -4.62
N THR A 136 14.46 -19.08 -4.72
CA THR A 136 13.68 -20.32 -4.69
C THR A 136 14.14 -21.24 -3.58
N ALA A 137 13.18 -21.95 -2.98
CA ALA A 137 13.45 -22.99 -2.00
C ALA A 137 12.70 -24.26 -2.34
N LYS A 138 13.26 -25.40 -1.98
CA LYS A 138 12.74 -26.72 -2.27
C LYS A 138 11.96 -27.27 -1.08
N ILE A 139 10.71 -27.68 -1.31
CA ILE A 139 9.89 -28.35 -0.27
C ILE A 139 10.46 -29.72 0.05
N PHE A 140 10.68 -30.00 1.32
CA PHE A 140 11.16 -31.32 1.79
C PHE A 140 10.22 -32.01 2.77
N SER A 141 9.23 -31.30 3.37
CA SER A 141 8.23 -31.89 4.26
C SER A 141 6.90 -31.13 4.13
N ILE A 142 5.80 -31.90 4.14
CA ILE A 142 4.42 -31.40 4.19
C ILE A 142 3.68 -32.26 5.21
N ASP A 143 3.28 -31.66 6.34
CA ASP A 143 2.67 -32.36 7.45
C ASP A 143 1.35 -31.70 7.85
N SER A 144 0.39 -32.49 8.37
CA SER A 144 -0.82 -31.96 8.97
C SER A 144 -0.52 -31.35 10.34
N SER A 145 -1.02 -30.15 10.63
CA SER A 145 -0.73 -29.38 11.85
C SER A 145 -1.94 -29.27 12.81
N GLY A 146 -3.05 -29.91 12.50
CA GLY A 146 -4.27 -29.76 13.30
C GLY A 146 -5.04 -28.48 12.97
N VAL A 147 -5.75 -27.92 13.98
CA VAL A 147 -6.64 -26.75 13.83
C VAL A 147 -6.13 -25.58 14.65
N GLY A 148 -5.94 -24.43 14.01
CA GLY A 148 -5.51 -23.18 14.65
C GLY A 148 -6.20 -21.97 14.06
N GLU A 149 -5.77 -20.78 14.44
CA GLU A 149 -6.30 -19.51 13.99
C GLU A 149 -5.60 -19.05 12.71
N ARG A 150 -6.39 -18.94 11.63
CA ARG A 150 -5.96 -18.51 10.32
C ARG A 150 -6.34 -17.05 10.10
N VAL A 151 -5.41 -16.27 9.55
CA VAL A 151 -5.61 -14.87 9.13
C VAL A 151 -5.81 -14.79 7.63
N CYS A 152 -6.90 -14.14 7.19
CA CYS A 152 -7.00 -13.58 5.85
C CYS A 152 -6.76 -12.06 5.94
N ILE A 153 -5.95 -11.55 5.05
CA ILE A 153 -5.71 -10.12 4.86
C ILE A 153 -6.54 -9.68 3.64
N ASP A 154 -7.48 -8.76 3.86
CA ASP A 154 -8.25 -8.12 2.79
C ASP A 154 -7.71 -6.71 2.57
N LEU A 155 -7.22 -6.44 1.37
CA LEU A 155 -6.67 -5.15 0.97
C LEU A 155 -7.76 -4.21 0.45
N ILE A 156 -7.50 -2.91 0.43
CA ILE A 156 -8.37 -1.91 -0.25
C ILE A 156 -8.14 -1.85 -1.75
N GLU A 157 -7.12 -2.53 -2.26
CA GLU A 157 -6.73 -2.61 -3.67
C GLU A 157 -6.83 -4.04 -4.19
N ARG A 158 -6.93 -4.17 -5.52
CA ARG A 158 -6.91 -5.49 -6.17
C ARG A 158 -5.48 -5.97 -6.36
N LEU A 159 -5.32 -7.28 -6.23
CA LEU A 159 -4.12 -8.01 -6.58
C LEU A 159 -4.23 -8.50 -8.02
N GLU A 160 -3.11 -8.46 -8.73
CA GLU A 160 -2.97 -9.07 -10.05
C GLU A 160 -2.61 -10.56 -9.93
N ILE A 161 -2.76 -11.29 -11.04
CA ILE A 161 -2.31 -12.70 -11.10
C ILE A 161 -0.77 -12.72 -10.96
N GLY A 162 -0.27 -13.55 -10.06
CA GLY A 162 1.16 -13.62 -9.72
C GLY A 162 1.58 -12.67 -8.60
N GLU A 163 0.66 -11.88 -8.04
CA GLU A 163 0.91 -11.08 -6.85
C GLU A 163 0.47 -11.77 -5.57
N GLY A 164 1.13 -11.42 -4.48
CA GLY A 164 0.83 -11.92 -3.15
C GLY A 164 1.66 -11.25 -2.07
N MET A 165 1.83 -11.92 -0.94
CA MET A 165 2.61 -11.46 0.20
C MET A 165 3.66 -12.50 0.60
N VAL A 166 4.84 -12.07 1.04
CA VAL A 166 5.82 -12.98 1.61
C VAL A 166 5.56 -13.18 3.09
N ILE A 167 5.38 -14.45 3.48
CA ILE A 167 4.92 -14.87 4.80
C ILE A 167 5.72 -16.10 5.23
N GLY A 168 5.98 -16.25 6.52
CA GLY A 168 6.70 -17.43 7.05
C GLY A 168 6.75 -17.46 8.56
N SER A 169 7.12 -18.62 9.12
CA SER A 169 7.33 -18.78 10.56
C SER A 169 8.69 -18.21 11.01
N ASN A 170 9.59 -17.94 10.06
CA ASN A 170 10.89 -17.34 10.28
C ASN A 170 10.97 -16.02 9.51
N ALA A 171 11.38 -14.93 10.16
CA ALA A 171 11.42 -13.60 9.58
C ALA A 171 12.48 -13.44 8.47
N SER A 172 13.51 -14.29 8.44
CA SER A 172 14.56 -14.29 7.41
C SER A 172 14.20 -15.07 6.14
N LEU A 173 13.26 -16.02 6.23
CA LEU A 173 12.83 -16.90 5.15
C LEU A 173 11.30 -16.90 5.00
N LEU A 174 10.80 -16.08 4.09
CA LEU A 174 9.38 -15.88 3.85
C LEU A 174 8.98 -16.44 2.48
N ALA A 175 7.95 -17.29 2.41
CA ALA A 175 7.42 -17.84 1.16
C ALA A 175 6.38 -16.89 0.54
N LEU A 176 6.35 -16.81 -0.80
CA LEU A 176 5.40 -15.97 -1.52
C LEU A 176 4.03 -16.67 -1.61
N VAL A 177 3.08 -16.18 -0.82
CA VAL A 177 1.69 -16.63 -0.77
C VAL A 177 0.88 -15.82 -1.76
N HIS A 178 0.27 -16.49 -2.73
CA HIS A 178 -0.50 -15.88 -3.81
C HIS A 178 -1.85 -15.32 -3.33
N GLY A 179 -2.28 -14.21 -3.93
CA GLY A 179 -3.64 -13.68 -3.72
C GLY A 179 -4.73 -14.59 -4.25
N GLU A 180 -5.97 -14.51 -3.72
CA GLU A 180 -7.12 -15.30 -4.20
C GLU A 180 -7.66 -14.74 -5.54
N THR A 181 -6.78 -14.54 -6.54
CA THR A 181 -7.09 -13.93 -7.84
C THR A 181 -7.56 -14.95 -8.89
N LEU A 182 -7.26 -16.23 -8.69
CA LEU A 182 -7.60 -17.29 -9.63
C LEU A 182 -8.95 -17.92 -9.34
N GLU A 183 -9.72 -18.20 -10.38
CA GLU A 183 -10.97 -18.92 -10.28
C GLU A 183 -10.81 -20.30 -9.66
N SER A 184 -11.78 -20.73 -8.91
CA SER A 184 -11.96 -22.08 -8.41
C SER A 184 -13.40 -22.54 -8.69
N HIS A 185 -13.58 -23.83 -8.85
CA HIS A 185 -14.92 -24.40 -9.17
C HIS A 185 -15.99 -24.13 -8.11
N PHE A 186 -15.59 -23.84 -6.86
CA PHE A 186 -16.50 -23.77 -5.72
C PHE A 186 -16.57 -22.40 -5.08
N VAL A 187 -15.62 -21.50 -5.35
CA VAL A 187 -15.50 -20.21 -4.66
C VAL A 187 -15.17 -19.13 -5.67
N PRO A 188 -15.93 -18.01 -5.70
CA PRO A 188 -15.59 -16.88 -6.56
C PRO A 188 -14.23 -16.28 -6.16
N THR A 189 -13.56 -15.67 -7.11
CA THR A 189 -12.31 -14.95 -6.89
C THR A 189 -12.48 -13.83 -5.86
N ARG A 190 -11.43 -13.61 -5.07
CA ARG A 190 -11.33 -12.48 -4.14
C ARG A 190 -10.02 -11.75 -4.40
N PRO A 191 -9.94 -10.99 -5.50
CA PRO A 191 -8.66 -10.40 -5.94
C PRO A 191 -8.10 -9.33 -4.99
N PHE A 192 -8.67 -9.16 -3.84
CA PHE A 192 -8.21 -8.27 -2.76
C PHE A 192 -7.72 -9.07 -1.53
N ARG A 193 -7.74 -10.41 -1.58
CA ARG A 193 -7.46 -11.28 -0.41
C ARG A 193 -6.19 -12.07 -0.55
N VAL A 194 -5.41 -12.14 0.54
CA VAL A 194 -4.38 -13.14 0.77
C VAL A 194 -4.76 -13.99 1.99
N ASN A 195 -4.85 -15.32 1.82
CA ASN A 195 -4.99 -16.26 2.93
C ASN A 195 -3.60 -16.49 3.53
N ALA A 196 -3.26 -15.69 4.53
CA ALA A 196 -1.91 -15.48 5.01
C ALA A 196 -1.36 -16.60 5.93
N GLY A 197 -2.23 -17.49 6.42
CA GLY A 197 -1.80 -18.59 7.30
C GLY A 197 -2.04 -18.31 8.78
N SER A 198 -1.22 -18.91 9.64
CA SER A 198 -1.45 -18.89 11.09
C SER A 198 -0.98 -17.59 11.75
N ILE A 199 -1.63 -17.21 12.85
CA ILE A 199 -1.47 -15.91 13.54
C ILE A 199 -0.02 -15.58 13.96
N HIS A 200 0.84 -16.58 14.22
CA HIS A 200 2.24 -16.38 14.63
C HIS A 200 3.19 -16.08 13.46
N SER A 201 2.74 -16.26 12.22
CA SER A 201 3.60 -16.05 11.05
C SER A 201 3.95 -14.58 10.88
N TYR A 202 5.17 -14.33 10.41
CA TYR A 202 5.62 -13.01 9.99
C TYR A 202 5.10 -12.67 8.60
N VAL A 203 4.82 -11.40 8.37
CA VAL A 203 4.55 -10.80 7.06
C VAL A 203 5.45 -9.59 6.84
N LEU A 204 5.86 -9.35 5.60
CA LEU A 204 6.64 -8.18 5.23
C LEU A 204 5.74 -6.94 5.13
N MET A 205 6.13 -5.87 5.82
CA MET A 205 5.49 -4.57 5.75
C MET A 205 6.07 -3.71 4.61
N SER A 206 5.39 -2.63 4.27
CA SER A 206 5.78 -1.74 3.17
C SER A 206 7.11 -1.01 3.39
N ASP A 207 7.53 -0.84 4.64
CA ASP A 207 8.78 -0.20 5.08
C ASP A 207 9.94 -1.19 5.23
N ASN A 208 9.77 -2.43 4.76
CA ASN A 208 10.72 -3.54 4.90
C ASN A 208 10.87 -4.10 6.33
N SER A 209 10.06 -3.66 7.29
CA SER A 209 9.92 -4.31 8.60
C SER A 209 9.07 -5.60 8.51
N THR A 210 8.96 -6.35 9.60
CA THR A 210 8.03 -7.48 9.70
C THR A 210 7.13 -7.30 10.92
N LYS A 211 5.88 -7.75 10.79
CA LYS A 211 4.93 -7.91 11.91
C LYS A 211 4.45 -9.35 11.97
N TYR A 212 4.02 -9.80 13.14
CA TYR A 212 3.21 -11.01 13.22
C TYR A 212 1.83 -10.75 12.59
N LEU A 213 1.24 -11.79 11.99
CA LEU A 213 -0.13 -11.67 11.45
C LEU A 213 -1.16 -11.29 12.51
N SER A 214 -0.92 -11.67 13.78
CA SER A 214 -1.76 -11.30 14.93
C SER A 214 -1.67 -9.81 15.32
N GLU A 215 -0.62 -9.10 14.93
CA GLU A 215 -0.40 -7.68 15.25
C GLU A 215 -1.00 -6.73 14.22
N LEU A 216 -1.38 -7.25 13.05
CA LEU A 216 -1.91 -6.44 11.97
C LEU A 216 -3.25 -5.83 12.33
N VAL A 217 -3.46 -4.61 11.87
CA VAL A 217 -4.74 -3.90 11.99
C VAL A 217 -5.14 -3.28 10.64
N ALA A 218 -6.42 -2.96 10.47
CA ALA A 218 -6.87 -2.18 9.32
C ALA A 218 -6.19 -0.81 9.30
N GLY A 219 -5.70 -0.39 8.13
CA GLY A 219 -4.89 0.81 7.95
C GLY A 219 -3.38 0.56 7.91
N ASP A 220 -2.89 -0.62 8.33
CA ASP A 220 -1.48 -0.98 8.15
C ASP A 220 -1.10 -1.06 6.66
N GLU A 221 0.11 -0.61 6.32
CA GLU A 221 0.68 -0.73 4.97
C GLU A 221 1.54 -1.99 4.84
N VAL A 222 1.15 -2.92 3.97
CA VAL A 222 1.89 -4.17 3.72
C VAL A 222 2.56 -4.16 2.34
N ALA A 223 3.61 -4.98 2.20
CA ALA A 223 4.26 -5.22 0.92
C ALA A 223 3.49 -6.26 0.11
N VAL A 224 3.03 -5.88 -1.07
CA VAL A 224 2.55 -6.79 -2.12
C VAL A 224 3.66 -7.01 -3.11
N ILE A 225 3.94 -8.27 -3.44
CA ILE A 225 5.08 -8.66 -4.24
C ILE A 225 4.60 -9.52 -5.40
N SER A 226 5.08 -9.21 -6.61
CA SER A 226 4.83 -10.03 -7.79
C SER A 226 5.84 -11.16 -7.93
N SER A 227 5.51 -12.16 -8.73
CA SER A 227 6.43 -13.25 -9.10
C SER A 227 7.72 -12.76 -9.81
N SER A 228 7.73 -11.53 -10.34
CA SER A 228 8.94 -10.89 -10.90
C SER A 228 9.76 -10.09 -9.87
N GLY A 229 9.34 -10.09 -8.59
CA GLY A 229 10.01 -9.35 -7.52
C GLY A 229 9.62 -7.87 -7.42
N ASN A 230 8.69 -7.37 -8.24
CA ASN A 230 8.20 -6.00 -8.09
C ASN A 230 7.41 -5.88 -6.79
N LEU A 231 7.75 -4.85 -6.00
CA LEU A 231 7.10 -4.55 -4.73
C LEU A 231 6.24 -3.30 -4.88
N ARG A 232 5.01 -3.38 -4.38
CA ARG A 232 4.13 -2.22 -4.17
C ARG A 232 3.55 -2.22 -2.77
N LYS A 233 3.18 -1.05 -2.29
CA LYS A 233 2.56 -0.84 -0.98
C LYS A 233 1.05 -0.95 -1.12
N CYS A 234 0.41 -1.67 -0.20
CA CYS A 234 -1.04 -1.77 -0.13
C CYS A 234 -1.53 -1.61 1.30
N ILE A 235 -2.72 -1.05 1.45
CA ILE A 235 -3.34 -0.84 2.76
C ILE A 235 -4.27 -2.00 3.09
N ILE A 236 -4.20 -2.47 4.32
CA ILE A 236 -5.14 -3.47 4.86
C ILE A 236 -6.48 -2.80 5.11
N GLY A 237 -7.52 -3.26 4.43
CA GLY A 237 -8.91 -2.83 4.67
C GLY A 237 -9.58 -3.60 5.80
N ARG A 238 -9.26 -4.89 5.92
CA ARG A 238 -9.86 -5.79 6.93
C ARG A 238 -8.99 -7.02 7.18
N LEU A 239 -9.07 -7.53 8.40
CA LEU A 239 -8.54 -8.84 8.78
C LEU A 239 -9.68 -9.78 9.16
N LYS A 240 -9.58 -11.04 8.74
CA LYS A 240 -10.53 -12.08 9.10
C LYS A 240 -9.79 -13.23 9.77
N ILE A 241 -10.06 -13.47 11.04
CA ILE A 241 -9.43 -14.53 11.84
C ILE A 241 -10.48 -15.63 12.12
N GLU A 242 -10.14 -16.86 11.74
CA GLU A 242 -11.04 -18.01 11.89
C GLU A 242 -10.24 -19.29 12.17
N ARG A 243 -10.81 -20.19 12.94
CA ARG A 243 -10.21 -21.52 13.16
C ARG A 243 -10.33 -22.38 11.92
N ARG A 244 -9.21 -22.92 11.45
CA ARG A 244 -9.09 -23.73 10.22
C ARG A 244 -8.05 -24.85 10.40
N PRO A 245 -8.16 -25.95 9.64
CA PRO A 245 -7.11 -26.97 9.56
C PRO A 245 -5.90 -26.43 8.81
N PHE A 246 -4.71 -26.83 9.24
CA PHE A 246 -3.45 -26.37 8.70
C PHE A 246 -2.55 -27.48 8.18
N LEU A 247 -1.70 -27.11 7.21
CA LEU A 247 -0.51 -27.82 6.82
C LEU A 247 0.73 -27.05 7.28
N ILE A 248 1.73 -27.79 7.76
CA ILE A 248 3.10 -27.30 7.94
C ILE A 248 3.88 -27.66 6.69
N ILE A 249 4.39 -26.65 6.00
CA ILE A 249 5.20 -26.82 4.81
C ILE A 249 6.61 -26.36 5.14
N ARG A 250 7.58 -27.28 5.07
CA ARG A 250 9.00 -26.98 5.31
C ARG A 250 9.76 -27.02 4.01
N PHE A 251 10.61 -26.04 3.82
CA PHE A 251 11.40 -25.89 2.62
C PHE A 251 12.84 -25.51 2.96
N LYS A 252 13.75 -25.73 2.04
CA LYS A 252 15.16 -25.38 2.20
C LYS A 252 15.69 -24.66 0.95
N THR A 253 16.58 -23.69 1.23
CA THR A 253 17.31 -22.96 0.20
C THR A 253 18.41 -23.83 -0.40
N LYS A 254 19.07 -23.33 -1.45
CA LYS A 254 20.27 -23.98 -2.03
C LYS A 254 21.43 -24.10 -1.02
N ASN A 255 21.45 -23.19 -0.02
CA ASN A 255 22.46 -23.18 1.04
C ASN A 255 22.07 -24.04 2.26
N GLU A 256 21.03 -24.90 2.13
CA GLU A 256 20.50 -25.78 3.16
C GLU A 256 19.84 -25.05 4.35
N GLU A 257 19.58 -23.75 4.26
CA GLU A 257 18.82 -23.00 5.28
C GLU A 257 17.37 -23.42 5.25
N VAL A 258 16.80 -23.67 6.43
CA VAL A 258 15.44 -24.21 6.58
C VAL A 258 14.45 -23.11 6.90
N GLY A 259 13.39 -23.03 6.08
CA GLY A 259 12.21 -22.19 6.32
C GLY A 259 10.96 -23.05 6.54
N GLN A 260 9.96 -22.43 7.14
CA GLN A 260 8.68 -23.04 7.42
C GLN A 260 7.54 -22.05 7.21
N ILE A 261 6.42 -22.53 6.69
CA ILE A 261 5.17 -21.78 6.65
C ILE A 261 4.00 -22.69 7.05
N ILE A 262 3.03 -22.13 7.78
CA ILE A 262 1.82 -22.83 8.20
C ILE A 262 0.62 -22.20 7.50
N LEU A 263 0.03 -22.94 6.55
CA LEU A 263 -1.06 -22.46 5.72
C LEU A 263 -2.32 -23.30 5.92
N GLN A 264 -3.48 -22.67 5.74
CA GLN A 264 -4.76 -23.38 5.73
C GLN A 264 -4.76 -24.46 4.65
N GLN A 265 -5.20 -25.67 5.00
CA GLN A 265 -5.41 -26.76 4.05
C GLN A 265 -6.68 -26.48 3.24
N ALA A 266 -6.52 -25.77 2.13
CA ALA A 266 -7.61 -25.45 1.20
C ALA A 266 -7.07 -25.19 -0.21
N GLU A 267 -7.84 -25.57 -1.23
CA GLU A 267 -7.46 -25.48 -2.64
C GLU A 267 -7.29 -24.04 -3.15
N THR A 268 -7.90 -23.06 -2.46
CA THR A 268 -7.77 -21.63 -2.80
C THR A 268 -6.49 -20.99 -2.24
N VAL A 269 -5.81 -21.67 -1.30
CA VAL A 269 -4.52 -21.23 -0.76
C VAL A 269 -3.41 -21.72 -1.66
N ARG A 270 -2.58 -20.79 -2.14
CA ARG A 270 -1.56 -21.10 -3.14
C ARG A 270 -0.22 -20.48 -2.80
N LEU A 271 0.85 -21.19 -3.08
CA LEU A 271 2.22 -20.68 -3.16
C LEU A 271 2.57 -20.42 -4.62
N ILE A 272 3.56 -19.58 -4.88
CA ILE A 272 4.05 -19.34 -6.23
C ILE A 272 5.30 -20.20 -6.47
N ASP A 273 5.31 -20.96 -7.58
CA ASP A 273 6.44 -21.79 -7.97
C ASP A 273 7.56 -20.96 -8.64
N LYS A 274 8.69 -21.58 -8.89
CA LYS A 274 9.86 -20.97 -9.55
C LYS A 274 9.59 -20.39 -10.94
N HIS A 275 8.49 -20.75 -11.58
CA HIS A 275 8.08 -20.27 -12.90
C HIS A 275 7.02 -19.16 -12.81
N GLY A 276 6.67 -18.71 -11.62
CA GLY A 276 5.63 -17.71 -11.37
C GLY A 276 4.20 -18.25 -11.39
N LYS A 277 4.03 -19.60 -11.40
CA LYS A 277 2.73 -20.25 -11.40
C LYS A 277 2.23 -20.48 -9.98
N ALA A 278 0.95 -20.21 -9.74
CA ALA A 278 0.32 -20.50 -8.45
C ALA A 278 0.00 -21.97 -8.29
N LEU A 279 0.52 -22.60 -7.25
CA LEU A 279 0.29 -24.00 -6.86
C LEU A 279 -0.58 -24.06 -5.61
N SER A 280 -1.69 -24.81 -5.67
CA SER A 280 -2.51 -25.07 -4.48
C SER A 280 -1.72 -25.82 -3.42
N VAL A 281 -1.89 -25.43 -2.15
CA VAL A 281 -1.25 -26.15 -1.04
C VAL A 281 -1.73 -27.59 -0.90
N THR A 282 -2.90 -27.93 -1.44
CA THR A 282 -3.43 -29.30 -1.46
C THR A 282 -2.78 -30.17 -2.55
N ASP A 283 -2.14 -29.57 -3.54
CA ASP A 283 -1.49 -30.25 -4.67
C ASP A 283 0.04 -30.28 -4.57
N LEU A 284 0.61 -29.58 -3.56
CA LEU A 284 2.05 -29.50 -3.33
C LEU A 284 2.66 -30.89 -3.09
N LYS A 285 3.86 -31.06 -3.60
CA LYS A 285 4.65 -32.30 -3.48
C LYS A 285 6.05 -32.01 -2.93
N ILE A 286 6.63 -33.00 -2.29
CA ILE A 286 8.06 -32.96 -1.94
C ILE A 286 8.88 -32.78 -3.23
N ASN A 287 9.87 -31.91 -3.14
CA ASN A 287 10.71 -31.41 -4.23
C ASN A 287 10.11 -30.33 -5.13
N ASP A 288 8.88 -29.88 -4.91
CA ASP A 288 8.41 -28.65 -5.55
C ASP A 288 9.28 -27.48 -5.13
N GLU A 289 9.56 -26.57 -6.07
CA GLU A 289 10.33 -25.36 -5.82
C GLU A 289 9.39 -24.17 -5.76
N ILE A 290 9.43 -23.44 -4.66
CA ILE A 290 8.58 -22.27 -4.39
C ILE A 290 9.42 -20.99 -4.31
N MET A 291 8.80 -19.87 -4.67
CA MET A 291 9.40 -18.54 -4.52
C MET A 291 9.43 -18.13 -3.07
N ILE A 292 10.59 -17.61 -2.66
CA ILE A 292 10.83 -17.11 -1.32
C ILE A 292 11.54 -15.76 -1.37
N ARG A 293 11.37 -14.98 -0.32
CA ARG A 293 12.29 -13.90 0.03
C ARG A 293 13.24 -14.41 1.11
N HIS A 294 14.53 -14.34 0.83
CA HIS A 294 15.59 -14.65 1.78
C HIS A 294 16.35 -13.39 2.16
N GLN A 295 16.60 -13.18 3.44
CA GLN A 295 17.36 -12.04 3.95
C GLN A 295 18.24 -12.49 5.12
N ASN A 296 19.54 -12.42 4.92
CA ASN A 296 20.56 -12.81 5.92
C ASN A 296 20.73 -11.74 7.03
N GLN A 297 19.63 -11.28 7.63
CA GLN A 297 19.68 -10.30 8.71
C GLN A 297 18.73 -10.72 9.82
N MET A 298 19.22 -10.68 11.08
CA MET A 298 18.35 -10.77 12.26
C MET A 298 17.36 -9.62 12.29
N ARG A 299 16.20 -9.88 12.88
CA ARG A 299 15.21 -8.83 13.11
C ARG A 299 14.94 -8.69 14.61
N HIS A 300 15.02 -7.47 15.12
CA HIS A 300 14.63 -7.12 16.47
C HIS A 300 13.49 -6.11 16.43
N ILE A 301 12.35 -6.45 17.05
CA ILE A 301 11.13 -5.64 17.01
C ILE A 301 10.75 -5.27 15.55
N GLY A 302 10.79 -6.26 14.62
CA GLY A 302 10.44 -6.07 13.22
C GLY A 302 11.53 -5.44 12.33
N ASN A 303 12.59 -4.85 12.89
CA ASN A 303 13.66 -4.20 12.13
C ASN A 303 14.84 -5.13 11.85
N ALA A 304 15.44 -5.00 10.67
CA ALA A 304 16.62 -5.77 10.28
C ALA A 304 17.87 -5.35 11.07
N LEU A 305 18.59 -6.33 11.64
CA LEU A 305 19.84 -6.13 12.35
C LEU A 305 20.88 -7.19 11.91
N GLU A 306 22.18 -6.89 12.07
CA GLU A 306 23.23 -7.89 11.87
C GLU A 306 23.31 -8.82 13.09
N GLY A 307 23.22 -10.14 12.87
CA GLY A 307 23.34 -11.17 13.91
C GLY A 307 22.75 -12.52 13.49
N GLU A 308 22.98 -13.56 14.26
CA GLU A 308 22.43 -14.91 14.02
C GLU A 308 21.24 -15.16 14.95
N MET A 309 20.09 -15.57 14.40
CA MET A 309 18.93 -16.05 15.13
C MET A 309 18.52 -17.43 14.59
N ASN A 310 18.19 -18.35 15.48
CA ASN A 310 17.71 -19.69 15.12
C ASN A 310 16.28 -19.87 15.64
N GLU A 311 15.29 -19.74 14.75
CA GLU A 311 13.88 -20.03 15.00
C GLU A 311 13.57 -21.47 14.55
N LYS A 312 12.96 -22.29 15.44
CA LYS A 312 12.65 -23.70 15.18
C LYS A 312 11.15 -23.95 15.13
#